data_60955f6572379d0b4ec6115877b17712
#
_entry.id   60955f6572379d0b4ec6115877b17712
#
_cell.length_a   1.000
_cell.length_b   1.000
_cell.length_c   1.000
_cell.angle_alpha   90.00
_cell.angle_beta   90.00
_cell.angle_gamma   90.00
#
_symmetry.space_group_name_H-M   'P 1'
#
loop_
_entity.id
_entity.type
_entity.pdbx_description
1 polymer ?
#
loop_
_entity_poly.entity_id
_entity_poly.type
_entity_poly.pdbx_seq_one_letter_code
_entity_poly.pdbx_strand_id
1 'polypeptide(L)'
;MMTSTWTTGSGLVTFNLKIPQHGTPAFLLASATSIVLQSAHTIGNLTYASLSTLSEGEDAIEWHTSELETLAIVRTVQEHADAARVELTFDLRCRGLDGAEFVIAHGMDCWIERNSLSEPNANRPLEITISLDTDIYSAVTWGQDRDNRSLSARNAPLFNQFLLAVRQGTGALVGPVHAEDYADQVGPDGFKVR
;
A
#
# COMPACT_ATOMS: atom_id res chain seq x y z
N MET A 1 -5.16 -15.55 -27.77
CA MET A 1 -4.71 -14.56 -26.77
C MET A 1 -5.92 -14.22 -25.91
N MET A 2 -5.91 -14.57 -24.62
CA MET A 2 -6.94 -14.08 -23.70
C MET A 2 -6.67 -12.58 -23.51
N THR A 3 -7.63 -11.74 -23.88
CA THR A 3 -7.57 -10.32 -23.54
C THR A 3 -7.69 -10.20 -22.03
N SER A 4 -6.75 -9.51 -21.37
CA SER A 4 -6.87 -9.22 -19.94
C SER A 4 -8.21 -8.54 -19.66
N THR A 5 -8.87 -8.94 -18.58
CA THR A 5 -10.15 -8.36 -18.18
C THR A 5 -9.98 -7.24 -17.15
N TRP A 6 -8.74 -6.90 -16.79
CA TRP A 6 -8.40 -5.78 -15.90
C TRP A 6 -7.56 -4.74 -16.64
N THR A 7 -7.50 -3.53 -16.08
CA THR A 7 -6.64 -2.44 -16.54
C THR A 7 -5.58 -2.11 -15.50
N THR A 8 -4.53 -1.42 -15.94
CA THR A 8 -3.52 -0.81 -15.07
C THR A 8 -3.49 0.70 -15.33
N GLY A 9 -3.28 1.48 -14.29
CA GLY A 9 -3.21 2.93 -14.35
C GLY A 9 -2.85 3.48 -12.98
N SER A 10 -2.22 4.63 -12.90
CA SER A 10 -1.74 5.20 -11.65
C SER A 10 -2.90 5.61 -10.72
N GLY A 11 -2.86 5.14 -9.48
CA GLY A 11 -3.74 5.58 -8.41
C GLY A 11 -5.23 5.30 -8.61
N LEU A 12 -5.59 4.16 -9.22
CA LEU A 12 -7.00 3.83 -9.51
C LEU A 12 -7.85 3.76 -8.23
N VAL A 13 -7.27 3.24 -7.13
CA VAL A 13 -7.92 3.22 -5.81
C VAL A 13 -6.87 3.54 -4.75
N THR A 14 -7.18 4.49 -3.88
CA THR A 14 -6.28 4.91 -2.79
C THR A 14 -6.97 4.81 -1.44
N PHE A 15 -6.36 4.10 -0.50
CA PHE A 15 -6.78 3.98 0.89
C PHE A 15 -5.86 4.83 1.76
N ASN A 16 -6.45 5.70 2.58
CA ASN A 16 -5.71 6.47 3.58
C ASN A 16 -6.01 5.95 4.98
N LEU A 17 -4.96 5.67 5.75
CA LEU A 17 -5.03 5.18 7.11
C LEU A 17 -4.29 6.16 8.03
N LYS A 18 -4.86 6.46 9.20
CA LYS A 18 -4.27 7.38 10.17
C LYS A 18 -3.92 6.63 11.44
N ILE A 19 -2.64 6.63 11.80
CA ILE A 19 -2.16 5.99 13.02
C ILE A 19 -2.19 7.01 14.15
N PRO A 20 -2.97 6.78 15.23
CA PRO A 20 -2.91 7.61 16.43
C PRO A 20 -1.50 7.53 17.04
N GLN A 21 -0.90 8.68 17.35
CA GLN A 21 0.47 8.69 17.86
C GLN A 21 0.55 8.28 19.33
N HIS A 22 1.32 7.22 19.60
CA HIS A 22 1.80 6.87 20.92
C HIS A 22 3.27 6.41 20.83
N GLY A 23 4.22 7.35 20.86
CA GLY A 23 5.65 7.02 20.79
C GLY A 23 6.48 8.04 20.00
N THR A 24 7.77 7.76 19.84
CA THR A 24 8.63 8.61 19.01
C THR A 24 8.29 8.39 17.54
N PRO A 25 8.29 9.46 16.73
CA PRO A 25 7.91 9.36 15.32
C PRO A 25 8.72 8.33 14.51
N ALA A 26 10.05 8.26 14.71
CA ALA A 26 10.90 7.29 14.01
C ALA A 26 10.54 5.84 14.37
N PHE A 27 10.26 5.55 15.67
CA PHE A 27 9.84 4.24 16.09
C PHE A 27 8.49 3.85 15.48
N LEU A 28 7.52 4.78 15.43
CA LEU A 28 6.21 4.54 14.83
C LEU A 28 6.32 4.31 13.32
N LEU A 29 7.15 5.09 12.62
CA LEU A 29 7.40 4.92 11.19
C LEU A 29 8.02 3.55 10.90
N ALA A 30 9.04 3.15 11.65
CA ALA A 30 9.69 1.84 11.50
C ALA A 30 8.71 0.68 11.84
N SER A 31 7.91 0.83 12.89
CA SER A 31 6.91 -0.16 13.27
C SER A 31 5.84 -0.32 12.19
N ALA A 32 5.30 0.77 11.66
CA ALA A 32 4.33 0.76 10.58
C ALA A 32 4.91 0.13 9.31
N THR A 33 6.15 0.51 8.94
CA THR A 33 6.88 -0.09 7.82
C THR A 33 7.03 -1.60 7.98
N SER A 34 7.42 -2.06 9.16
CA SER A 34 7.54 -3.49 9.45
C SER A 34 6.22 -4.24 9.27
N ILE A 35 5.12 -3.68 9.77
CA ILE A 35 3.77 -4.27 9.67
C ILE A 35 3.32 -4.33 8.21
N VAL A 36 3.49 -3.25 7.44
CA VAL A 36 3.15 -3.23 6.02
C VAL A 36 3.92 -4.29 5.26
N LEU A 37 5.26 -4.35 5.44
CA LEU A 37 6.12 -5.33 4.78
C LEU A 37 5.73 -6.77 5.11
N GLN A 38 5.46 -7.07 6.39
CA GLN A 38 5.02 -8.40 6.81
C GLN A 38 3.64 -8.76 6.23
N SER A 39 2.72 -7.82 6.23
CA SER A 39 1.36 -8.06 5.70
C SER A 39 1.36 -8.23 4.18
N ALA A 40 2.22 -7.53 3.46
CA ALA A 40 2.27 -7.54 2.00
C ALA A 40 2.75 -8.88 1.42
N HIS A 41 3.42 -9.75 2.19
CA HIS A 41 3.83 -11.09 1.73
C HIS A 41 2.66 -11.93 1.20
N THR A 42 1.44 -11.66 1.65
CA THR A 42 0.25 -12.40 1.20
C THR A 42 -0.24 -11.99 -0.17
N ILE A 43 0.09 -10.77 -0.62
CA ILE A 43 -0.44 -10.18 -1.84
C ILE A 43 0.64 -9.83 -2.88
N GLY A 44 1.92 -9.80 -2.51
CA GLY A 44 2.95 -9.38 -3.45
C GLY A 44 4.37 -9.49 -2.94
N ASN A 45 5.29 -8.97 -3.75
CA ASN A 45 6.71 -8.88 -3.45
C ASN A 45 7.14 -7.42 -3.52
N LEU A 46 7.92 -6.97 -2.56
CA LEU A 46 8.55 -5.66 -2.59
C LEU A 46 9.58 -5.60 -3.73
N THR A 47 9.55 -4.53 -4.52
CA THR A 47 10.47 -4.31 -5.65
C THR A 47 11.30 -3.05 -5.53
N TYR A 48 10.81 -2.09 -4.75
CA TYR A 48 11.50 -0.84 -4.47
C TYR A 48 11.12 -0.34 -3.08
N ALA A 49 12.08 0.29 -2.41
CA ALA A 49 11.83 1.05 -1.19
C ALA A 49 12.69 2.30 -1.18
N SER A 50 12.21 3.38 -0.55
CA SER A 50 13.02 4.55 -0.24
C SER A 50 12.67 5.15 1.12
N LEU A 51 13.65 5.84 1.71
CA LEU A 51 13.51 6.60 2.94
C LEU A 51 13.92 8.05 2.67
N SER A 52 13.00 8.98 2.92
CA SER A 52 13.30 10.41 2.93
C SER A 52 13.35 10.93 4.37
N THR A 53 14.23 11.90 4.62
CA THR A 53 14.40 12.55 5.91
C THR A 53 13.77 13.95 5.91
N LEU A 54 13.68 14.59 7.09
CA LEU A 54 13.24 15.99 7.22
C LEU A 54 14.36 16.97 6.86
N SER A 55 15.60 16.50 6.78
CA SER A 55 16.77 17.32 6.47
C SER A 55 16.72 17.78 5.02
N GLU A 56 16.70 19.10 4.79
CA GLU A 56 16.73 19.65 3.44
C GLU A 56 18.06 19.34 2.75
N GLY A 57 18.00 18.84 1.51
CA GLY A 57 19.16 18.63 0.65
C GLY A 57 19.87 17.28 0.83
N GLU A 58 19.34 16.37 1.64
CA GLU A 58 19.80 14.98 1.65
C GLU A 58 19.07 14.17 0.59
N ASP A 59 19.82 13.36 -0.17
CA ASP A 59 19.24 12.41 -1.11
C ASP A 59 18.50 11.31 -0.35
N ALA A 60 17.41 10.82 -0.92
CA ALA A 60 16.69 9.69 -0.36
C ALA A 60 17.59 8.44 -0.35
N ILE A 61 17.49 7.65 0.72
CA ILE A 61 18.12 6.32 0.75
C ILE A 61 17.23 5.38 -0.02
N GLU A 62 17.76 4.74 -1.06
CA GLU A 62 17.00 3.86 -1.95
C GLU A 62 17.50 2.42 -1.88
N TRP A 63 16.56 1.48 -1.99
CA TRP A 63 16.82 0.06 -2.10
C TRP A 63 16.12 -0.50 -3.34
N HIS A 64 16.86 -1.23 -4.15
CA HIS A 64 16.36 -1.90 -5.34
C HIS A 64 16.29 -3.43 -5.14
N THR A 65 15.60 -4.12 -6.00
CA THR A 65 15.22 -5.54 -5.91
C THR A 65 16.31 -6.49 -5.41
N SER A 66 17.58 -6.25 -5.69
CA SER A 66 18.72 -7.07 -5.24
C SER A 66 19.15 -6.85 -3.79
N GLU A 67 18.67 -5.80 -3.15
CA GLU A 67 19.10 -5.31 -1.83
C GLU A 67 17.98 -5.29 -0.79
N LEU A 68 16.80 -5.78 -1.16
CA LEU A 68 15.57 -5.65 -0.38
C LEU A 68 15.51 -6.68 0.77
N GLU A 69 16.27 -6.43 1.80
CA GLU A 69 16.09 -7.12 3.09
C GLU A 69 15.12 -6.30 3.98
N THR A 70 13.95 -6.82 4.25
CA THR A 70 12.93 -6.17 5.09
C THR A 70 13.51 -5.68 6.43
N LEU A 71 14.38 -6.47 7.06
CA LEU A 71 15.00 -6.10 8.33
C LEU A 71 16.00 -4.94 8.18
N ALA A 72 16.71 -4.86 7.06
CA ALA A 72 17.65 -3.76 6.80
C ALA A 72 16.87 -2.44 6.63
N ILE A 73 15.79 -2.45 5.86
CA ILE A 73 14.93 -1.26 5.68
C ILE A 73 14.41 -0.76 7.03
N VAL A 74 13.79 -1.65 7.82
CA VAL A 74 13.21 -1.28 9.14
C VAL A 74 14.29 -0.74 10.08
N ARG A 75 15.49 -1.36 10.11
CA ARG A 75 16.61 -0.88 10.92
C ARG A 75 17.06 0.52 10.50
N THR A 76 17.25 0.75 9.20
CA THR A 76 17.65 2.07 8.69
C THR A 76 16.62 3.14 9.09
N VAL A 77 15.33 2.85 8.96
CA VAL A 77 14.27 3.79 9.41
C VAL A 77 14.38 4.08 10.91
N GLN A 78 14.72 3.09 11.75
CA GLN A 78 14.90 3.29 13.19
C GLN A 78 16.12 4.13 13.54
N GLU A 79 17.20 3.99 12.77
CA GLU A 79 18.48 4.69 12.98
C GLU A 79 18.39 6.18 12.60
N HIS A 80 17.43 6.57 11.74
CA HIS A 80 17.23 7.96 11.31
C HIS A 80 16.13 8.63 12.13
N ALA A 81 16.52 9.37 13.17
CA ALA A 81 15.56 10.08 14.04
C ALA A 81 14.69 11.11 13.30
N ASP A 82 15.19 11.64 12.21
CA ASP A 82 14.55 12.59 11.30
C ASP A 82 13.86 11.94 10.10
N ALA A 83 13.76 10.60 10.07
CA ALA A 83 12.99 9.88 9.05
C ALA A 83 11.60 10.47 8.89
N ALA A 84 11.24 10.87 7.68
CA ALA A 84 10.01 11.58 7.35
C ALA A 84 9.00 10.71 6.61
N ARG A 85 9.47 9.96 5.61
CA ARG A 85 8.63 9.17 4.71
C ARG A 85 9.35 7.91 4.26
N VAL A 86 8.63 6.81 4.24
CA VAL A 86 9.03 5.56 3.58
C VAL A 86 8.11 5.32 2.40
N GLU A 87 8.68 5.07 1.23
CA GLU A 87 7.95 4.62 0.04
C GLU A 87 8.27 3.16 -0.23
N LEU A 88 7.25 2.40 -0.60
CA LEU A 88 7.34 0.97 -0.88
C LEU A 88 6.54 0.68 -2.14
N THR A 89 7.16 0.05 -3.15
CA THR A 89 6.48 -0.41 -4.37
C THR A 89 6.46 -1.92 -4.42
N PHE A 90 5.32 -2.49 -4.78
CA PHE A 90 5.09 -3.93 -4.81
C PHE A 90 4.61 -4.41 -6.17
N ASP A 91 5.18 -5.53 -6.60
CA ASP A 91 4.57 -6.38 -7.62
C ASP A 91 3.48 -7.23 -6.95
N LEU A 92 2.27 -7.21 -7.49
CA LEU A 92 1.14 -7.94 -6.92
C LEU A 92 1.04 -9.34 -7.49
N ARG A 93 0.88 -10.34 -6.62
CA ARG A 93 0.55 -11.72 -6.98
C ARG A 93 -0.95 -11.89 -7.07
N CYS A 94 -1.44 -12.24 -8.23
CA CYS A 94 -2.86 -12.38 -8.53
C CYS A 94 -3.17 -13.79 -9.02
N ARG A 95 -4.44 -14.20 -8.88
CA ARG A 95 -4.94 -15.51 -9.33
C ARG A 95 -5.81 -15.36 -10.55
N GLY A 96 -5.48 -16.08 -11.60
CA GLY A 96 -6.25 -16.19 -12.84
C GLY A 96 -7.53 -17.02 -12.66
N LEU A 97 -8.36 -17.01 -13.71
CA LEU A 97 -9.60 -17.80 -13.73
C LEU A 97 -9.34 -19.32 -13.75
N ASP A 98 -8.23 -19.73 -14.32
CA ASP A 98 -7.73 -21.10 -14.33
C ASP A 98 -7.06 -21.54 -13.01
N GLY A 99 -6.91 -20.60 -12.06
CA GLY A 99 -6.24 -20.82 -10.78
C GLY A 99 -4.72 -20.61 -10.83
N ALA A 100 -4.14 -20.35 -12.02
CA ALA A 100 -2.73 -20.02 -12.14
C ALA A 100 -2.43 -18.67 -11.48
N GLU A 101 -1.27 -18.58 -10.87
CA GLU A 101 -0.78 -17.29 -10.32
C GLU A 101 -0.07 -16.51 -11.44
N PHE A 102 -0.23 -15.20 -11.42
CA PHE A 102 0.50 -14.27 -12.27
C PHE A 102 0.84 -13.00 -11.48
N VAL A 103 1.76 -12.20 -12.02
CA VAL A 103 2.27 -10.99 -11.39
C VAL A 103 1.81 -9.77 -12.17
N ILE A 104 1.34 -8.76 -11.44
CA ILE A 104 1.13 -7.40 -11.95
C ILE A 104 2.29 -6.57 -11.42
N ALA A 105 3.21 -6.20 -12.31
CA ALA A 105 4.36 -5.39 -11.97
C ALA A 105 3.92 -3.99 -11.50
N HIS A 106 4.55 -3.49 -10.42
CA HIS A 106 4.29 -2.17 -9.83
C HIS A 106 2.78 -1.93 -9.60
N GLY A 107 2.07 -2.98 -9.14
CA GLY A 107 0.61 -2.93 -8.99
C GLY A 107 0.14 -2.21 -7.73
N MET A 108 1.03 -1.92 -6.78
CA MET A 108 0.71 -1.21 -5.54
C MET A 108 1.89 -0.38 -5.05
N ASP A 109 1.59 0.87 -4.70
CA ASP A 109 2.48 1.73 -3.93
C ASP A 109 1.94 1.94 -2.52
N CYS A 110 2.85 2.07 -1.57
CA CYS A 110 2.53 2.39 -0.18
C CYS A 110 3.47 3.46 0.34
N TRP A 111 2.89 4.57 0.81
CA TRP A 111 3.62 5.64 1.48
C TRP A 111 3.28 5.65 2.96
N ILE A 112 4.30 5.71 3.79
CA ILE A 112 4.16 5.82 5.24
C ILE A 112 4.87 7.10 5.63
N GLU A 113 4.13 8.12 6.04
CA GLU A 113 4.68 9.45 6.22
C GLU A 113 4.23 10.13 7.50
N ARG A 114 5.08 11.00 8.01
CA ARG A 114 4.73 11.94 9.05
C ARG A 114 3.92 13.07 8.44
N ASN A 115 2.72 13.27 8.91
CA ASN A 115 1.89 14.37 8.43
C ASN A 115 2.41 15.69 8.99
N SER A 116 3.44 16.26 8.38
CA SER A 116 3.70 17.69 8.33
C SER A 116 5.07 18.11 7.81
N LEU A 117 5.08 18.65 6.65
CA LEU A 117 6.14 19.59 6.24
C LEU A 117 5.82 21.04 6.65
N SER A 118 4.68 21.36 7.27
CA SER A 118 4.24 22.73 7.47
C SER A 118 4.03 23.22 8.91
N GLU A 119 4.02 22.33 9.93
CA GLU A 119 3.93 22.77 11.33
C GLU A 119 4.55 21.77 12.31
N PRO A 120 5.39 22.21 13.26
CA PRO A 120 6.06 21.36 14.24
C PRO A 120 5.15 20.89 15.38
N ASN A 121 3.91 20.53 15.13
CA ASN A 121 3.00 20.05 16.17
C ASN A 121 3.20 18.55 16.39
N ALA A 122 3.69 18.21 17.57
CA ALA A 122 4.03 16.87 18.03
C ALA A 122 2.86 15.85 18.07
N ASN A 123 1.65 16.24 17.69
CA ASN A 123 0.43 15.42 17.79
C ASN A 123 -0.18 15.04 16.43
N ARG A 124 0.55 15.14 15.33
CA ARG A 124 -0.03 14.76 14.04
C ARG A 124 0.08 13.26 13.81
N PRO A 125 -1.00 12.62 13.34
CA PRO A 125 -0.99 11.20 13.08
C PRO A 125 0.01 10.86 11.97
N LEU A 126 0.64 9.69 12.08
CA LEU A 126 1.32 9.07 10.96
C LEU A 126 0.26 8.64 9.96
N GLU A 127 0.49 8.86 8.67
CA GLU A 127 -0.41 8.42 7.61
C GLU A 127 0.21 7.27 6.82
N ILE A 128 -0.62 6.29 6.47
CA ILE A 128 -0.30 5.26 5.50
C ILE A 128 -1.24 5.48 4.32
N THR A 129 -0.68 5.71 3.16
CA THR A 129 -1.40 5.77 1.89
C THR A 129 -1.09 4.52 1.09
N ILE A 130 -2.10 3.75 0.72
CA ILE A 130 -1.99 2.56 -0.12
C ILE A 130 -2.69 2.87 -1.44
N SER A 131 -1.93 2.90 -2.52
CA SER A 131 -2.41 3.18 -3.87
C SER A 131 -2.33 1.94 -4.73
N LEU A 132 -3.42 1.59 -5.39
CA LEU A 132 -3.49 0.48 -6.32
C LEU A 132 -3.47 1.00 -7.76
N ASP A 133 -2.60 0.43 -8.56
CA ASP A 133 -2.43 0.72 -9.98
C ASP A 133 -3.11 -0.32 -10.87
N THR A 134 -4.01 -1.11 -10.31
CA THR A 134 -4.79 -2.13 -11.03
C THR A 134 -6.20 -2.22 -10.50
N ASP A 135 -7.15 -2.49 -11.39
CA ASP A 135 -8.56 -2.71 -11.05
C ASP A 135 -8.96 -4.19 -10.94
N ILE A 136 -7.99 -5.11 -10.87
CA ILE A 136 -8.25 -6.56 -10.78
C ILE A 136 -9.12 -6.95 -9.58
N TYR A 137 -9.13 -6.12 -8.55
CA TYR A 137 -9.92 -6.32 -7.33
C TYR A 137 -11.37 -5.85 -7.47
N SER A 138 -11.67 -5.06 -8.49
CA SER A 138 -13.01 -4.51 -8.75
C SER A 138 -13.86 -5.47 -9.58
N ALA A 139 -15.15 -5.54 -9.29
CA ALA A 139 -16.08 -6.40 -10.02
C ALA A 139 -16.36 -5.93 -11.46
N VAL A 140 -16.15 -4.64 -11.73
CA VAL A 140 -16.27 -4.03 -13.06
C VAL A 140 -15.02 -3.22 -13.33
N THR A 141 -14.45 -3.31 -14.52
CA THR A 141 -13.26 -2.56 -14.93
C THR A 141 -13.60 -1.17 -15.43
N TRP A 142 -12.70 -0.21 -15.21
CA TRP A 142 -12.89 1.16 -15.67
C TRP A 142 -12.92 1.27 -17.19
N GLY A 143 -13.89 2.07 -17.69
CA GLY A 143 -13.98 2.47 -19.11
C GLY A 143 -14.26 1.35 -20.12
N GLN A 144 -14.47 0.12 -19.66
CA GLN A 144 -14.66 -1.03 -20.55
C GLN A 144 -15.93 -1.84 -20.28
N ASP A 145 -16.72 -1.52 -19.25
CA ASP A 145 -17.91 -2.26 -18.81
C ASP A 145 -17.73 -3.80 -18.77
N ARG A 146 -16.47 -4.22 -18.55
CA ARG A 146 -16.15 -5.65 -18.52
C ARG A 146 -16.49 -6.24 -17.17
N ASP A 147 -17.15 -7.37 -17.20
CA ASP A 147 -17.43 -8.18 -16.03
C ASP A 147 -16.13 -8.82 -15.53
N ASN A 148 -15.63 -8.31 -14.42
CA ASN A 148 -14.43 -8.81 -13.73
C ASN A 148 -14.77 -9.56 -12.43
N ARG A 149 -16.05 -9.84 -12.16
CA ARG A 149 -16.53 -10.43 -10.90
C ARG A 149 -15.79 -11.70 -10.52
N SER A 150 -15.53 -12.58 -11.48
CA SER A 150 -14.83 -13.85 -11.21
C SER A 150 -13.38 -13.68 -10.79
N LEU A 151 -12.65 -12.70 -11.34
CA LEU A 151 -11.29 -12.37 -10.92
C LEU A 151 -11.28 -11.60 -9.60
N SER A 152 -12.16 -10.63 -9.45
CA SER A 152 -12.35 -9.87 -8.22
C SER A 152 -12.69 -10.81 -7.04
N ALA A 153 -13.60 -11.76 -7.20
CA ALA A 153 -13.94 -12.72 -6.16
C ALA A 153 -12.74 -13.56 -5.68
N ARG A 154 -11.72 -13.77 -6.52
CA ARG A 154 -10.50 -14.51 -6.17
C ARG A 154 -9.43 -13.64 -5.52
N ASN A 155 -9.33 -12.38 -5.94
CA ASN A 155 -8.22 -11.49 -5.57
C ASN A 155 -8.61 -10.49 -4.48
N ALA A 156 -9.81 -9.92 -4.51
CA ALA A 156 -10.25 -8.94 -3.52
C ALA A 156 -10.16 -9.44 -2.05
N PRO A 157 -10.50 -10.69 -1.72
CA PRO A 157 -10.34 -11.17 -0.34
C PRO A 157 -8.90 -11.14 0.16
N LEU A 158 -7.90 -11.37 -0.71
CA LEU A 158 -6.48 -11.33 -0.34
C LEU A 158 -6.05 -9.90 0.00
N PHE A 159 -6.46 -8.93 -0.85
CA PHE A 159 -6.19 -7.53 -0.59
C PHE A 159 -6.92 -7.02 0.67
N ASN A 160 -8.18 -7.39 0.86
CA ASN A 160 -8.95 -7.02 2.05
C ASN A 160 -8.30 -7.57 3.34
N GLN A 161 -7.75 -8.79 3.30
CA GLN A 161 -6.99 -9.37 4.42
C GLN A 161 -5.69 -8.59 4.69
N PHE A 162 -4.96 -8.19 3.65
CA PHE A 162 -3.79 -7.34 3.78
C PHE A 162 -4.16 -6.01 4.45
N LEU A 163 -5.18 -5.31 3.94
CA LEU A 163 -5.65 -4.04 4.49
C LEU A 163 -6.06 -4.18 5.97
N LEU A 164 -6.77 -5.26 6.30
CA LEU A 164 -7.18 -5.56 7.67
C LEU A 164 -5.96 -5.81 8.56
N ALA A 165 -4.96 -6.58 8.11
CA ALA A 165 -3.74 -6.88 8.86
C ALA A 165 -2.93 -5.60 9.14
N VAL A 166 -2.78 -4.72 8.14
CA VAL A 166 -2.13 -3.41 8.33
C VAL A 166 -2.87 -2.58 9.37
N ARG A 167 -4.19 -2.46 9.27
CA ARG A 167 -5.01 -1.71 10.24
C ARG A 167 -4.90 -2.25 11.66
N GLN A 168 -5.03 -3.57 11.82
CA GLN A 168 -4.95 -4.21 13.14
C GLN A 168 -3.55 -4.10 13.75
N GLY A 169 -2.51 -4.33 12.95
CA GLY A 169 -1.13 -4.26 13.41
C GLY A 169 -0.69 -2.85 13.81
N THR A 170 -1.16 -1.83 13.09
CA THR A 170 -0.80 -0.42 13.36
C THR A 170 -1.77 0.29 14.29
N GLY A 171 -2.95 -0.28 14.55
CA GLY A 171 -4.04 0.43 15.23
C GLY A 171 -4.63 1.59 14.42
N ALA A 172 -4.41 1.59 13.10
CA ALA A 172 -4.82 2.70 12.26
C ALA A 172 -6.34 2.82 12.12
N LEU A 173 -6.81 4.07 12.13
CA LEU A 173 -8.17 4.43 11.78
C LEU A 173 -8.27 4.64 10.26
N VAL A 174 -9.41 4.26 9.70
CA VAL A 174 -9.67 4.47 8.27
C VAL A 174 -9.92 5.95 8.00
N GLY A 175 -9.16 6.51 7.08
CA GLY A 175 -9.37 7.82 6.49
C GLY A 175 -10.21 7.74 5.20
N PRO A 176 -10.16 8.78 4.37
CA PRO A 176 -10.83 8.79 3.09
C PRO A 176 -10.33 7.68 2.16
N VAL A 177 -11.26 7.06 1.43
CA VAL A 177 -10.95 6.18 0.30
C VAL A 177 -11.24 6.97 -0.97
N HIS A 178 -10.24 7.10 -1.84
CA HIS A 178 -10.39 7.73 -3.14
C HIS A 178 -10.48 6.64 -4.22
N ALA A 179 -11.61 6.58 -4.90
CA ALA A 179 -11.91 5.54 -5.89
C ALA A 179 -13.00 6.08 -6.82
N GLU A 180 -12.73 7.18 -7.55
CA GLU A 180 -13.75 7.92 -8.31
C GLU A 180 -14.60 7.01 -9.19
N ASP A 181 -13.96 6.12 -9.96
CA ASP A 181 -14.62 5.22 -10.89
C ASP A 181 -15.13 3.91 -10.24
N TYR A 182 -14.79 3.66 -8.98
CA TYR A 182 -15.08 2.41 -8.24
C TYR A 182 -15.80 2.65 -6.91
N ALA A 183 -16.32 3.85 -6.67
CA ALA A 183 -16.87 4.27 -5.37
C ALA A 183 -17.99 3.35 -4.83
N ASP A 184 -18.77 2.72 -5.71
CA ASP A 184 -19.79 1.76 -5.34
C ASP A 184 -19.25 0.35 -5.05
N GLN A 185 -18.01 0.05 -5.46
CA GLN A 185 -17.34 -1.25 -5.34
C GLN A 185 -16.32 -1.29 -4.19
N VAL A 186 -15.94 -0.14 -3.65
CA VAL A 186 -14.92 -0.01 -2.61
C VAL A 186 -15.53 0.60 -1.36
N GLY A 187 -15.01 0.23 -0.22
CA GLY A 187 -15.39 0.77 1.09
C GLY A 187 -14.18 0.84 2.03
N PRO A 188 -14.41 1.25 3.27
CA PRO A 188 -13.34 1.40 4.25
C PRO A 188 -12.60 0.08 4.57
N ASP A 189 -13.23 -1.06 4.33
CA ASP A 189 -12.65 -2.39 4.58
C ASP A 189 -12.09 -3.06 3.33
N GLY A 190 -12.02 -2.33 2.21
CA GLY A 190 -11.53 -2.81 0.92
C GLY A 190 -12.62 -2.98 -0.13
N PHE A 191 -12.43 -3.92 -1.05
CA PHE A 191 -13.35 -4.19 -2.15
C PHE A 191 -14.54 -5.04 -1.70
N LYS A 192 -15.73 -4.68 -2.19
CA LYS A 192 -16.96 -5.46 -1.97
C LYS A 192 -16.93 -6.70 -2.85
N VAL A 193 -16.84 -7.87 -2.24
CA VAL A 193 -16.95 -9.15 -2.94
C VAL A 193 -18.44 -9.44 -3.16
N ARG A 194 -18.87 -9.52 -4.42
CA ARG A 194 -20.26 -9.79 -4.81
C ARG A 194 -20.35 -11.13 -5.54
#